data_02253b7c2ed1d5878bcba5f166b61480
#
_entry.id   02253b7c2ed1d5878bcba5f166b61480
#
_cell.length_a   1.000
_cell.length_b   1.000
_cell.length_c   1.000
_cell.angle_alpha   90.00
_cell.angle_beta   90.00
_cell.angle_gamma   90.00
#
_symmetry.space_group_name_H-M   'P 1'
#
loop_
_entity.id
_entity.type
_entity.pdbx_description
1 polymer ?
#
loop_
_entity_poly.entity_id
_entity_poly.type
_entity_poly.pdbx_seq_one_letter_code
_entity_poly.pdbx_strand_id
1 'polypeptide(L)'
;MLARSARFTQRFEDRIGQLCREMSIKRVAELNNLSWDQVCRMEKCYMRRLLEQHPPSEHLRSIGVDEISVHKGHTYAIVVADLDQRRPIWLGGQGRTEQDMHLFFDTMGTERCKTIELAVMDMWKPFRKATLSRAPNAQIVYDKFHIMKHLADALDQVRRNEYKRVNEKERRFIKGQRYTLLSHKANLDIEGRRALQMLLKANKRLHKV
;
A
#
# COMPACT_ATOMS: atom_id res chain seq x y z
N MET A 1 30.30 17.10 -15.86
CA MET A 1 29.78 15.91 -16.56
C MET A 1 28.52 16.28 -17.34
N LEU A 2 28.45 15.89 -18.61
CA LEU A 2 27.24 16.07 -19.43
C LEU A 2 26.22 15.00 -19.04
N ALA A 3 24.94 15.38 -18.96
CA ALA A 3 23.85 14.44 -18.78
C ALA A 3 23.76 13.46 -19.94
N ARG A 4 23.16 12.28 -19.74
CA ARG A 4 22.84 11.32 -20.81
C ARG A 4 21.91 11.92 -21.89
N SER A 5 21.21 13.01 -21.59
CA SER A 5 20.48 13.82 -22.57
C SER A 5 21.40 14.99 -22.98
N ALA A 6 21.76 15.06 -24.25
CA ALA A 6 22.74 16.03 -24.81
C ALA A 6 22.35 17.53 -24.66
N ARG A 7 21.24 17.87 -24.00
CA ARG A 7 20.70 19.23 -23.88
C ARG A 7 20.80 19.83 -22.48
N PHE A 8 21.05 19.02 -21.44
CA PHE A 8 21.05 19.49 -20.05
C PHE A 8 22.27 18.97 -19.30
N THR A 9 22.71 19.70 -18.28
CA THR A 9 23.78 19.26 -17.40
C THR A 9 23.24 18.28 -16.35
N GLN A 10 24.06 17.36 -15.87
CA GLN A 10 23.69 16.43 -14.81
C GLN A 10 23.20 17.17 -13.55
N ARG A 11 23.87 18.29 -13.19
CA ARG A 11 23.46 19.12 -12.06
C ARG A 11 22.04 19.66 -12.20
N PHE A 12 21.63 20.02 -13.43
CA PHE A 12 20.27 20.49 -13.70
C PHE A 12 19.27 19.35 -13.61
N GLU A 13 19.59 18.17 -14.17
CA GLU A 13 18.75 16.96 -14.00
C GLU A 13 18.57 16.58 -12.53
N ASP A 14 19.63 16.64 -11.72
CA ASP A 14 19.56 16.35 -10.29
C ASP A 14 18.64 17.34 -9.56
N ARG A 15 18.73 18.63 -9.89
CA ARG A 15 17.82 19.65 -9.35
C ARG A 15 16.35 19.38 -9.73
N ILE A 16 16.10 19.04 -10.99
CA ILE A 16 14.73 18.70 -11.45
C ILE A 16 14.23 17.46 -10.72
N GLY A 17 15.06 16.42 -10.60
CA GLY A 17 14.70 15.20 -9.85
C GLY A 17 14.39 15.48 -8.38
N GLN A 18 15.16 16.33 -7.70
CA GLN A 18 14.87 16.76 -6.33
C GLN A 18 13.53 17.50 -6.22
N LEU A 19 13.23 18.41 -7.15
CA LEU A 19 11.95 19.12 -7.17
C LEU A 19 10.77 18.18 -7.40
N CYS A 20 10.92 17.12 -8.20
CA CYS A 20 9.89 16.12 -8.42
C CYS A 20 9.54 15.30 -7.17
N ARG A 21 10.40 15.28 -6.15
CA ARG A 21 10.11 14.66 -4.85
C ARG A 21 9.14 15.46 -3.99
N GLU A 22 9.10 16.78 -4.21
CA GLU A 22 8.33 17.73 -3.38
C GLU A 22 7.06 18.22 -4.09
N MET A 23 7.01 18.15 -5.42
CA MET A 23 5.89 18.67 -6.19
C MET A 23 5.60 17.84 -7.44
N SER A 24 4.41 18.02 -8.04
CA SER A 24 4.01 17.29 -9.24
C SER A 24 4.90 17.64 -10.44
N ILE A 25 5.11 16.67 -11.34
CA ILE A 25 5.87 16.84 -12.60
C ILE A 25 5.35 18.03 -13.41
N LYS A 26 4.02 18.21 -13.47
CA LYS A 26 3.39 19.35 -14.14
C LYS A 26 3.88 20.68 -13.57
N ARG A 27 3.90 20.80 -12.24
CA ARG A 27 4.34 22.03 -11.57
C ARG A 27 5.83 22.29 -11.77
N VAL A 28 6.65 21.25 -11.73
CA VAL A 28 8.10 21.36 -12.03
C VAL A 28 8.33 21.83 -13.46
N ALA A 29 7.56 21.31 -14.44
CA ALA A 29 7.62 21.69 -15.84
C ALA A 29 7.30 23.18 -16.02
N GLU A 30 6.20 23.66 -15.44
CA GLU A 30 5.79 25.06 -15.48
C GLU A 30 6.87 26.00 -14.89
N LEU A 31 7.39 25.65 -13.71
CA LEU A 31 8.39 26.48 -13.00
C LEU A 31 9.74 26.58 -13.72
N ASN A 32 10.09 25.59 -14.51
CA ASN A 32 11.41 25.54 -15.17
C ASN A 32 11.32 25.74 -16.69
N ASN A 33 10.16 26.10 -17.22
CA ASN A 33 9.91 26.27 -18.66
C ASN A 33 10.28 25.02 -19.49
N LEU A 34 9.92 23.85 -18.98
CA LEU A 34 10.18 22.55 -19.59
C LEU A 34 8.88 21.89 -20.01
N SER A 35 8.95 20.99 -21.01
CA SER A 35 7.83 20.10 -21.30
C SER A 35 7.70 19.01 -20.22
N TRP A 36 6.49 18.46 -20.06
CA TRP A 36 6.24 17.35 -19.17
C TRP A 36 7.14 16.15 -19.46
N ASP A 37 7.36 15.81 -20.73
CA ASP A 37 8.22 14.71 -21.17
C ASP A 37 9.70 14.94 -20.82
N GLN A 38 10.17 16.20 -20.88
CA GLN A 38 11.53 16.53 -20.48
C GLN A 38 11.74 16.29 -18.98
N VAL A 39 10.79 16.75 -18.16
CA VAL A 39 10.84 16.53 -16.70
C VAL A 39 10.78 15.03 -16.36
N CYS A 40 9.86 14.28 -16.96
CA CYS A 40 9.78 12.83 -16.76
C CYS A 40 11.07 12.09 -17.10
N ARG A 41 11.74 12.48 -18.20
CA ARG A 41 13.01 11.85 -18.58
C ARG A 41 14.12 12.17 -17.57
N MET A 42 14.20 13.41 -17.13
CA MET A 42 15.19 13.84 -16.11
C MET A 42 14.95 13.15 -14.79
N GLU A 43 13.72 13.09 -14.33
CA GLU A 43 13.32 12.36 -13.12
C GLU A 43 13.72 10.87 -13.20
N LYS A 44 13.41 10.19 -14.29
CA LYS A 44 13.81 8.79 -14.50
C LYS A 44 15.33 8.60 -14.45
N CYS A 45 16.09 9.51 -15.05
CA CYS A 45 17.56 9.47 -14.99
C CYS A 45 18.08 9.71 -13.58
N TYR A 46 17.50 10.67 -12.86
CA TYR A 46 17.82 10.94 -11.46
C TYR A 46 17.52 9.74 -10.56
N MET A 47 16.33 9.15 -10.68
CA MET A 47 15.94 7.97 -9.90
C MET A 47 16.85 6.75 -10.18
N ARG A 48 17.24 6.51 -11.42
CA ARG A 48 18.21 5.44 -11.76
C ARG A 48 19.54 5.65 -11.06
N ARG A 49 20.09 6.87 -11.09
CA ARG A 49 21.34 7.18 -10.38
C ARG A 49 21.23 6.97 -8.87
N LEU A 50 20.09 7.36 -8.27
CA LEU A 50 19.86 7.10 -6.86
C LEU A 50 19.82 5.61 -6.53
N LEU A 51 19.17 4.80 -7.37
CA LEU A 51 19.13 3.34 -7.18
C LEU A 51 20.51 2.70 -7.35
N GLU A 52 21.32 3.18 -8.32
CA GLU A 52 22.71 2.72 -8.51
C GLU A 52 23.62 3.08 -7.31
N GLN A 53 23.41 4.26 -6.69
CA GLN A 53 24.15 4.70 -5.50
C GLN A 53 23.73 3.97 -4.22
N HIS A 54 22.50 3.47 -4.19
CA HIS A 54 21.93 2.80 -3.04
C HIS A 54 21.41 1.41 -3.43
N PRO A 55 22.29 0.45 -3.72
CA PRO A 55 21.86 -0.91 -4.06
C PRO A 55 21.08 -1.53 -2.89
N PRO A 56 20.20 -2.51 -3.16
CA PRO A 56 19.54 -3.26 -2.11
C PRO A 56 20.56 -3.93 -1.18
N SER A 57 20.25 -3.98 0.12
CA SER A 57 21.11 -4.64 1.11
C SER A 57 21.44 -6.08 0.70
N GLU A 58 22.66 -6.53 0.94
CA GLU A 58 23.03 -7.94 0.76
C GLU A 58 22.25 -8.85 1.71
N HIS A 59 21.97 -8.37 2.92
CA HIS A 59 21.17 -9.07 3.92
C HIS A 59 19.79 -8.42 4.03
N LEU A 60 18.81 -9.04 3.40
CA LEU A 60 17.43 -8.60 3.41
C LEU A 60 16.68 -9.40 4.48
N ARG A 61 16.49 -8.82 5.68
CA ARG A 61 15.85 -9.51 6.81
C ARG A 61 14.34 -9.36 6.82
N SER A 62 13.85 -8.16 6.53
CA SER A 62 12.43 -7.82 6.69
C SER A 62 11.89 -7.24 5.39
N ILE A 63 10.87 -7.88 4.81
CA ILE A 63 10.21 -7.40 3.60
C ILE A 63 8.75 -7.02 3.85
N GLY A 64 8.31 -5.97 3.17
CA GLY A 64 6.90 -5.63 3.01
C GLY A 64 6.46 -5.90 1.59
N VAL A 65 5.36 -6.59 1.41
CA VAL A 65 4.77 -6.92 0.10
C VAL A 65 3.40 -6.27 0.00
N ASP A 66 3.21 -5.46 -1.02
CA ASP A 66 1.93 -4.78 -1.31
C ASP A 66 1.71 -4.70 -2.83
N GLU A 67 0.54 -4.28 -3.24
CA GLU A 67 0.18 -4.08 -4.63
C GLU A 67 -0.19 -2.64 -4.93
N ILE A 68 0.18 -2.17 -6.11
CA ILE A 68 -0.26 -0.87 -6.62
C ILE A 68 -1.04 -1.04 -7.92
N SER A 69 -2.08 -0.24 -8.09
CA SER A 69 -2.78 -0.13 -9.37
C SER A 69 -1.99 0.76 -10.31
N VAL A 70 -1.52 0.22 -11.43
CA VAL A 70 -0.71 0.96 -12.41
C VAL A 70 -1.57 1.67 -13.44
N HIS A 71 -2.72 1.08 -13.80
CA HIS A 71 -3.65 1.65 -14.78
C HIS A 71 -5.11 1.45 -14.34
N LYS A 72 -6.00 2.31 -14.85
CA LYS A 72 -7.45 2.06 -14.76
C LYS A 72 -7.76 0.74 -15.48
N GLY A 73 -8.47 -0.19 -14.83
CA GLY A 73 -8.85 -1.48 -15.42
C GLY A 73 -8.12 -2.68 -14.81
N HIS A 74 -7.75 -2.61 -13.53
CA HIS A 74 -7.23 -3.75 -12.74
C HIS A 74 -5.84 -4.28 -13.16
N THR A 75 -5.00 -3.42 -13.75
CA THR A 75 -3.59 -3.75 -13.92
C THR A 75 -2.85 -3.40 -12.64
N TYR A 76 -2.29 -4.43 -12.00
CA TYR A 76 -1.57 -4.30 -10.74
C TYR A 76 -0.09 -4.62 -10.95
N ALA A 77 0.75 -4.00 -10.15
CA ALA A 77 2.13 -4.40 -9.96
C ALA A 77 2.38 -4.67 -8.48
N ILE A 78 3.25 -5.63 -8.21
CA ILE A 78 3.67 -5.95 -6.85
C ILE A 78 4.83 -5.04 -6.48
N VAL A 79 4.75 -4.44 -5.31
CA VAL A 79 5.83 -3.67 -4.68
C VAL A 79 6.41 -4.49 -3.54
N VAL A 80 7.72 -4.67 -3.54
CA VAL A 80 8.43 -5.21 -2.39
C VAL A 80 9.34 -4.15 -1.82
N ALA A 81 9.22 -3.92 -0.51
CA ALA A 81 10.02 -2.95 0.23
C ALA A 81 10.92 -3.67 1.25
N ASP A 82 12.12 -3.14 1.43
CA ASP A 82 12.97 -3.42 2.57
C ASP A 82 12.44 -2.59 3.76
N LEU A 83 11.91 -3.24 4.77
CA LEU A 83 11.31 -2.59 5.93
C LEU A 83 12.37 -2.01 6.88
N ASP A 84 13.56 -2.59 6.92
CA ASP A 84 14.66 -2.11 7.73
C ASP A 84 15.22 -0.79 7.17
N GLN A 85 15.36 -0.71 5.83
CA GLN A 85 15.78 0.50 5.13
C GLN A 85 14.61 1.44 4.77
N ARG A 86 13.37 1.03 4.97
CA ARG A 86 12.15 1.79 4.68
C ARG A 86 12.07 2.29 3.23
N ARG A 87 12.41 1.43 2.28
CA ARG A 87 12.39 1.78 0.86
C ARG A 87 11.91 0.63 -0.01
N PRO A 88 11.25 0.91 -1.15
CA PRO A 88 10.96 -0.11 -2.15
C PRO A 88 12.28 -0.62 -2.76
N ILE A 89 12.37 -1.93 -2.95
CA ILE A 89 13.53 -2.61 -3.55
C ILE A 89 13.18 -3.31 -4.85
N TRP A 90 11.90 -3.57 -5.08
CA TRP A 90 11.43 -4.20 -6.31
C TRP A 90 10.02 -3.74 -6.65
N LEU A 91 9.78 -3.57 -7.94
CA LEU A 91 8.48 -3.28 -8.52
C LEU A 91 8.35 -4.11 -9.80
N GLY A 92 7.34 -4.97 -9.90
CA GLY A 92 7.16 -5.82 -11.07
C GLY A 92 5.88 -6.64 -11.04
N GLY A 93 5.81 -7.62 -11.95
CA GLY A 93 4.60 -8.38 -12.21
C GLY A 93 3.59 -7.61 -13.08
N GLN A 94 2.61 -8.32 -13.60
CA GLN A 94 1.50 -7.76 -14.36
C GLN A 94 0.14 -8.07 -13.70
N GLY A 95 0.19 -8.55 -12.46
CA GLY A 95 -0.98 -8.95 -11.71
C GLY A 95 -0.63 -9.21 -10.25
N ARG A 96 -1.42 -10.11 -9.65
CA ARG A 96 -1.31 -10.50 -8.22
C ARG A 96 -1.22 -12.01 -8.07
N THR A 97 -0.62 -12.67 -9.05
CA THR A 97 -0.51 -14.13 -9.05
C THR A 97 0.70 -14.61 -8.25
N GLU A 98 0.73 -15.88 -7.96
CA GLU A 98 1.88 -16.54 -7.35
C GLU A 98 3.12 -16.44 -8.26
N GLN A 99 2.93 -16.55 -9.58
CA GLN A 99 3.99 -16.39 -10.57
C GLN A 99 4.57 -14.98 -10.59
N ASP A 100 3.72 -13.94 -10.49
CA ASP A 100 4.20 -12.56 -10.40
C ASP A 100 5.08 -12.35 -9.17
N MET A 101 4.72 -12.94 -8.02
CA MET A 101 5.53 -12.86 -6.81
C MET A 101 6.84 -13.68 -6.92
N HIS A 102 6.85 -14.79 -7.65
CA HIS A 102 8.07 -15.54 -7.91
C HIS A 102 9.12 -14.73 -8.69
N LEU A 103 8.72 -13.80 -9.56
CA LEU A 103 9.66 -12.93 -10.29
C LEU A 103 10.55 -12.12 -9.32
N PHE A 104 9.98 -11.65 -8.21
CA PHE A 104 10.78 -10.99 -7.17
C PHE A 104 11.83 -11.95 -6.59
N PHE A 105 11.42 -13.14 -6.15
CA PHE A 105 12.33 -14.11 -5.54
C PHE A 105 13.40 -14.59 -6.52
N ASP A 106 13.06 -14.76 -7.82
CA ASP A 106 14.01 -15.11 -8.86
C ASP A 106 15.06 -14.01 -9.07
N THR A 107 14.64 -12.74 -9.03
CA THR A 107 15.54 -11.58 -9.10
C THR A 107 16.48 -11.52 -7.89
N MET A 108 16.00 -11.90 -6.71
CA MET A 108 16.78 -11.86 -5.47
C MET A 108 17.80 -13.03 -5.41
N GLY A 109 17.47 -14.17 -5.98
CA GLY A 109 18.25 -15.39 -5.89
C GLY A 109 18.05 -16.16 -4.57
N THR A 110 18.28 -17.45 -4.61
CA THR A 110 17.93 -18.39 -3.52
C THR A 110 18.64 -18.06 -2.20
N GLU A 111 19.91 -17.69 -2.24
CA GLU A 111 20.69 -17.44 -1.01
C GLU A 111 20.19 -16.21 -0.27
N ARG A 112 19.88 -15.13 -0.99
CA ARG A 112 19.30 -13.92 -0.35
C ARG A 112 17.88 -14.15 0.15
N CYS A 113 17.08 -14.98 -0.51
CA CYS A 113 15.75 -15.34 -0.03
C CYS A 113 15.79 -16.06 1.33
N LYS A 114 16.84 -16.83 1.61
CA LYS A 114 17.03 -17.50 2.90
C LYS A 114 17.33 -16.55 4.06
N THR A 115 17.82 -15.33 3.78
CA THR A 115 18.08 -14.32 4.81
C THR A 115 16.81 -13.59 5.29
N ILE A 116 15.68 -13.77 4.58
CA ILE A 116 14.41 -13.16 4.95
C ILE A 116 13.85 -13.85 6.19
N GLU A 117 13.76 -13.12 7.28
CA GLU A 117 13.23 -13.56 8.57
C GLU A 117 11.78 -13.14 8.79
N LEU A 118 11.38 -12.01 8.19
CA LEU A 118 10.04 -11.42 8.33
C LEU A 118 9.47 -11.00 6.97
N ALA A 119 8.23 -11.39 6.70
CA ALA A 119 7.47 -10.91 5.54
C ALA A 119 6.12 -10.34 6.00
N VAL A 120 5.94 -9.04 5.84
CA VAL A 120 4.68 -8.35 6.11
C VAL A 120 3.90 -8.20 4.81
N MET A 121 2.66 -8.66 4.76
CA MET A 121 1.86 -8.66 3.53
C MET A 121 0.35 -8.61 3.82
N ASP A 122 -0.44 -8.34 2.78
CA ASP A 122 -1.89 -8.59 2.82
C ASP A 122 -2.18 -10.10 2.96
N MET A 123 -3.39 -10.43 3.42
CA MET A 123 -3.88 -11.82 3.55
C MET A 123 -4.13 -12.49 2.18
N TRP A 124 -3.42 -12.08 1.13
CA TRP A 124 -3.56 -12.61 -0.22
C TRP A 124 -2.85 -13.96 -0.36
N LYS A 125 -3.62 -15.02 -0.63
CA LYS A 125 -3.12 -16.41 -0.67
C LYS A 125 -1.92 -16.63 -1.62
N PRO A 126 -1.89 -16.07 -2.85
CA PRO A 126 -0.74 -16.22 -3.76
C PRO A 126 0.57 -15.70 -3.18
N PHE A 127 0.56 -14.52 -2.52
CA PHE A 127 1.77 -13.97 -1.91
C PHE A 127 2.29 -14.86 -0.78
N ARG A 128 1.36 -15.32 0.07
CA ARG A 128 1.70 -16.26 1.15
C ARG A 128 2.34 -17.53 0.60
N LYS A 129 1.76 -18.14 -0.44
CA LYS A 129 2.27 -19.36 -1.06
C LYS A 129 3.68 -19.17 -1.63
N ALA A 130 3.87 -18.12 -2.43
CA ALA A 130 5.18 -17.81 -3.02
C ALA A 130 6.23 -17.59 -1.93
N THR A 131 5.90 -16.84 -0.87
CA THR A 131 6.83 -16.56 0.24
C THR A 131 7.22 -17.83 0.98
N LEU A 132 6.25 -18.69 1.35
CA LEU A 132 6.54 -19.96 2.04
C LEU A 132 7.42 -20.91 1.21
N SER A 133 7.27 -20.89 -0.12
CA SER A 133 8.07 -21.76 -1.00
C SER A 133 9.48 -21.24 -1.25
N ARG A 134 9.69 -19.92 -1.22
CA ARG A 134 10.95 -19.29 -1.65
C ARG A 134 11.77 -18.67 -0.51
N ALA A 135 11.13 -18.30 0.58
CA ALA A 135 11.76 -17.77 1.79
C ALA A 135 11.35 -18.61 3.00
N PRO A 136 11.90 -19.82 3.16
CA PRO A 136 11.44 -20.79 4.16
C PRO A 136 11.66 -20.35 5.61
N ASN A 137 12.59 -19.41 5.84
CA ASN A 137 12.88 -18.88 7.17
C ASN A 137 11.98 -17.70 7.56
N ALA A 138 11.18 -17.18 6.61
CA ALA A 138 10.37 -15.99 6.83
C ALA A 138 9.14 -16.29 7.69
N GLN A 139 8.98 -15.56 8.77
CA GLN A 139 7.71 -15.45 9.50
C GLN A 139 6.78 -14.50 8.76
N ILE A 140 5.57 -14.95 8.45
CA ILE A 140 4.58 -14.11 7.76
C ILE A 140 3.72 -13.39 8.79
N VAL A 141 3.68 -12.07 8.70
CA VAL A 141 2.81 -11.20 9.48
C VAL A 141 1.87 -10.47 8.53
N TYR A 142 0.59 -10.50 8.83
CA TYR A 142 -0.39 -9.77 8.02
C TYR A 142 -0.47 -8.31 8.42
N ASP A 143 -0.57 -7.45 7.40
CA ASP A 143 -0.69 -6.01 7.60
C ASP A 143 -1.96 -5.68 8.40
N LYS A 144 -1.78 -4.97 9.50
CA LYS A 144 -2.85 -4.51 10.39
C LYS A 144 -3.92 -3.71 9.66
N PHE A 145 -3.55 -2.89 8.68
CA PHE A 145 -4.51 -2.09 7.91
C PHE A 145 -5.50 -2.99 7.16
N HIS A 146 -5.02 -4.01 6.48
CA HIS A 146 -5.86 -4.95 5.75
C HIS A 146 -6.75 -5.78 6.68
N ILE A 147 -6.22 -6.22 7.83
CA ILE A 147 -7.02 -6.90 8.86
C ILE A 147 -8.17 -5.99 9.35
N MET A 148 -7.84 -4.75 9.71
CA MET A 148 -8.84 -3.80 10.21
C MET A 148 -9.87 -3.42 9.14
N LYS A 149 -9.47 -3.33 7.88
CA LYS A 149 -10.37 -3.10 6.74
C LYS A 149 -11.38 -4.25 6.61
N HIS A 150 -10.92 -5.50 6.62
CA HIS A 150 -11.82 -6.66 6.54
C HIS A 150 -12.79 -6.72 7.72
N LEU A 151 -12.31 -6.42 8.94
CA LEU A 151 -13.17 -6.34 10.12
C LEU A 151 -14.23 -5.24 9.97
N ALA A 152 -13.84 -4.05 9.51
CA ALA A 152 -14.74 -2.94 9.25
C ALA A 152 -15.79 -3.28 8.17
N ASP A 153 -15.38 -3.93 7.09
CA ASP A 153 -16.28 -4.37 6.03
C ASP A 153 -17.28 -5.43 6.53
N ALA A 154 -16.85 -6.37 7.36
CA ALA A 154 -17.72 -7.37 7.98
C ALA A 154 -18.76 -6.70 8.90
N LEU A 155 -18.34 -5.77 9.74
CA LEU A 155 -19.23 -5.00 10.62
C LEU A 155 -20.24 -4.15 9.81
N ASP A 156 -19.80 -3.49 8.75
CA ASP A 156 -20.71 -2.73 7.86
C ASP A 156 -21.69 -3.64 7.13
N GLN A 157 -21.27 -4.84 6.76
CA GLN A 157 -22.18 -5.83 6.17
C GLN A 157 -23.28 -6.27 7.15
N VAL A 158 -22.93 -6.51 8.42
CA VAL A 158 -23.93 -6.83 9.47
C VAL A 158 -24.89 -5.64 9.64
N ARG A 159 -24.37 -4.39 9.72
CA ARG A 159 -25.21 -3.19 9.79
C ARG A 159 -26.20 -3.09 8.63
N ARG A 160 -25.75 -3.33 7.38
CA ARG A 160 -26.60 -3.31 6.18
C ARG A 160 -27.67 -4.38 6.23
N ASN A 161 -27.34 -5.57 6.71
CA ASN A 161 -28.28 -6.67 6.83
C ASN A 161 -29.35 -6.36 7.89
N GLU A 162 -28.95 -5.79 9.02
CA GLU A 162 -29.89 -5.36 10.05
C GLU A 162 -30.79 -4.22 9.55
N TYR A 163 -30.24 -3.23 8.84
CA TYR A 163 -31.04 -2.17 8.21
C TYR A 163 -32.18 -2.69 7.32
N LYS A 164 -31.95 -3.79 6.61
CA LYS A 164 -32.98 -4.42 5.75
C LYS A 164 -34.08 -5.14 6.54
N ARG A 165 -33.79 -5.58 7.77
CA ARG A 165 -34.68 -6.43 8.59
C ARG A 165 -35.59 -5.64 9.52
N VAL A 166 -35.16 -4.45 9.92
CA VAL A 166 -35.86 -3.64 10.91
C VAL A 166 -36.94 -2.75 10.30
N ASN A 167 -37.85 -2.25 11.14
CA ASN A 167 -38.93 -1.35 10.75
C ASN A 167 -38.40 0.07 10.40
N GLU A 168 -39.27 0.94 9.89
CA GLU A 168 -38.87 2.26 9.39
C GLU A 168 -38.28 3.18 10.46
N LYS A 169 -38.79 3.12 11.70
CA LYS A 169 -38.26 3.93 12.83
C LYS A 169 -36.84 3.49 13.18
N GLU A 170 -36.61 2.20 13.25
CA GLU A 170 -35.28 1.62 13.55
C GLU A 170 -34.30 1.82 12.40
N ARG A 171 -34.77 1.80 11.14
CA ARG A 171 -33.95 2.13 9.97
C ARG A 171 -33.34 3.53 10.06
N ARG A 172 -34.14 4.52 10.49
CA ARG A 172 -33.63 5.89 10.67
C ARG A 172 -32.50 5.95 11.70
N PHE A 173 -32.58 5.14 12.74
CA PHE A 173 -31.54 5.06 13.77
C PHE A 173 -30.27 4.35 13.30
N ILE A 174 -30.36 3.28 12.50
CA ILE A 174 -29.22 2.57 11.93
C ILE A 174 -28.58 3.35 10.76
N LYS A 175 -29.39 4.14 10.03
CA LYS A 175 -28.93 4.99 8.92
C LYS A 175 -27.99 6.05 9.47
N GLY A 176 -26.84 6.23 8.81
CA GLY A 176 -25.84 7.24 9.23
C GLY A 176 -24.85 6.76 10.29
N GLN A 177 -25.11 5.61 10.96
CA GLN A 177 -24.28 5.13 12.06
C GLN A 177 -23.02 4.35 11.59
N ARG A 178 -22.73 4.32 10.28
CA ARG A 178 -21.55 3.62 9.75
C ARG A 178 -20.27 4.09 10.42
N TYR A 179 -20.04 5.39 10.43
CA TYR A 179 -18.80 5.95 10.98
C TYR A 179 -18.74 5.85 12.51
N THR A 180 -19.87 5.95 13.20
CA THR A 180 -19.95 5.70 14.65
C THR A 180 -19.52 4.27 15.00
N LEU A 181 -19.96 3.27 14.21
CA LEU A 181 -19.59 1.87 14.41
C LEU A 181 -18.12 1.57 14.03
N LEU A 182 -17.59 2.21 12.99
CA LEU A 182 -16.24 1.97 12.49
C LEU A 182 -15.15 2.80 13.19
N SER A 183 -15.54 3.82 13.95
CA SER A 183 -14.60 4.66 14.68
C SER A 183 -14.09 3.97 15.94
N HIS A 184 -12.80 4.17 16.23
CA HIS A 184 -12.27 3.75 17.52
C HIS A 184 -12.99 4.51 18.65
N LYS A 185 -13.40 3.80 19.72
CA LYS A 185 -14.20 4.34 20.81
C LYS A 185 -13.60 5.61 21.46
N ALA A 186 -12.29 5.70 21.51
CA ALA A 186 -11.58 6.87 22.06
C ALA A 186 -11.75 8.13 21.19
N ASN A 187 -11.99 7.97 19.87
CA ASN A 187 -12.15 9.07 18.93
C ASN A 187 -13.61 9.58 18.82
N LEU A 188 -14.55 8.89 19.48
CA LEU A 188 -15.94 9.32 19.53
C LEU A 188 -16.13 10.40 20.63
N ASP A 189 -16.84 11.46 20.28
CA ASP A 189 -17.32 12.43 21.24
C ASP A 189 -18.40 11.85 22.18
N ILE A 190 -18.93 12.64 23.08
CA ILE A 190 -19.92 12.19 24.06
C ILE A 190 -21.21 11.73 23.36
N GLU A 191 -21.64 12.42 22.32
CA GLU A 191 -22.84 12.08 21.56
C GLU A 191 -22.64 10.79 20.76
N GLY A 192 -21.50 10.64 20.08
CA GLY A 192 -21.14 9.43 19.36
C GLY A 192 -21.06 8.20 20.28
N ARG A 193 -20.51 8.33 21.48
CA ARG A 193 -20.47 7.23 22.48
C ARG A 193 -21.86 6.83 22.95
N ARG A 194 -22.75 7.80 23.19
CA ARG A 194 -24.15 7.55 23.53
C ARG A 194 -24.88 6.86 22.39
N ALA A 195 -24.73 7.37 21.17
CA ALA A 195 -25.32 6.76 19.96
C ALA A 195 -24.86 5.32 19.77
N LEU A 196 -23.55 5.05 19.90
CA LEU A 196 -22.99 3.70 19.84
C LEU A 196 -23.61 2.77 20.90
N GLN A 197 -23.68 3.24 22.16
CA GLN A 197 -24.24 2.44 23.24
C GLN A 197 -25.73 2.12 23.03
N MET A 198 -26.51 3.07 22.55
CA MET A 198 -27.92 2.87 22.23
C MET A 198 -28.09 1.91 21.07
N LEU A 199 -27.26 2.04 20.02
CA LEU A 199 -27.29 1.17 18.85
C LEU A 199 -26.98 -0.30 19.23
N LEU A 200 -25.95 -0.52 20.03
CA LEU A 200 -25.56 -1.86 20.49
C LEU A 200 -26.59 -2.48 21.45
N LYS A 201 -27.23 -1.65 22.31
CA LYS A 201 -28.35 -2.13 23.15
C LYS A 201 -29.59 -2.52 22.34
N ALA A 202 -29.92 -1.74 21.31
CA ALA A 202 -31.08 -2.00 20.47
C ALA A 202 -30.86 -3.19 19.51
N ASN A 203 -29.62 -3.47 19.14
CA ASN A 203 -29.31 -4.51 18.15
C ASN A 203 -28.29 -5.52 18.67
N LYS A 204 -28.79 -6.67 19.16
CA LYS A 204 -27.98 -7.74 19.72
C LYS A 204 -26.96 -8.34 18.73
N ARG A 205 -27.21 -8.27 17.41
CA ARG A 205 -26.30 -8.79 16.40
C ARG A 205 -25.10 -7.86 16.20
N LEU A 206 -25.34 -6.55 16.14
CA LEU A 206 -24.27 -5.57 16.11
C LEU A 206 -23.42 -5.58 17.38
N HIS A 207 -24.02 -5.97 18.51
CA HIS A 207 -23.30 -6.10 19.78
C HIS A 207 -22.37 -7.31 19.84
N LYS A 208 -22.63 -8.36 19.04
CA LYS A 208 -21.86 -9.62 19.05
C LYS A 208 -20.71 -9.65 18.05
N VAL A 209 -20.60 -8.66 17.16
CA VAL A 209 -19.52 -8.49 16.18
C VAL A 209 -18.47 -7.54 16.74
#